data_a03156afa8b8e644bd27d819fa15f805
#
_entry.id   a03156afa8b8e644bd27d819fa15f805
#
_cell.length_a   1.000
_cell.length_b   1.000
_cell.length_c   1.000
_cell.angle_alpha   90.00
_cell.angle_beta   90.00
_cell.angle_gamma   90.00
#
_symmetry.space_group_name_H-M   'P 1'
#
loop_
_entity.id
_entity.type
_entity.pdbx_description
1 polymer ?
#
loop_
_entity_poly.entity_id
_entity_poly.type
_entity_poly.pdbx_seq_one_letter_code
_entity_poly.pdbx_strand_id
1 'polypeptide(L)'
;MARRARRSTFLNDPQWYKDAIIYQVHVKSFFDANNDGIGDFAGLIDKLDYIADLGVNTLWLLPFYPSPRRDDGYDIAEYRGVHPDYGTMADAKRFITEAHKRGLRVITELVINHTSDQHPWFKRARAAKRGSKARDYYVWSDDDQKYDGTRIIFLDTEKSNWSWDAEAGQYYWHRFYSHQPDLNFDNPQVLKEVLGVMRFWLDMGVDGLRLDAIPYLIERDGTNNENLAETHEVLKKIRAELDAKYPDRMLLAEANQWPEDTQLYFGGDASGQGDECHMAFHFPLMPRMYMAIAQEDRFPITDILRQTPEIPDNCQWAIFLRNHDELTLEMVTDHERDYLWNYYAADRRARINLGIRRRLAPLVERDRRRIELLNSLLLSMPGTPTLYYGDEIGMGDNIFLGDRDGVRTPCLLYTSPSPRDLSTSRMPSSA
;
A
#
# COMPACT_ATOMS: atom_id res chain seq x y z
N MET A 1 8.76 -19.58 35.06
CA MET A 1 7.69 -18.63 35.42
C MET A 1 6.66 -18.63 34.32
N ALA A 2 5.43 -19.05 34.60
CA ALA A 2 4.37 -19.13 33.57
C ALA A 2 4.00 -17.72 33.14
N ARG A 3 4.19 -17.38 31.83
CA ARG A 3 3.67 -16.17 31.23
C ARG A 3 2.15 -16.19 31.39
N ARG A 4 1.59 -15.28 32.19
CA ARG A 4 0.15 -15.02 32.20
C ARG A 4 -0.24 -14.63 30.77
N ALA A 5 -1.11 -15.41 30.16
CA ALA A 5 -1.77 -15.01 28.90
C ALA A 5 -2.38 -13.62 29.11
N ARG A 6 -1.83 -12.60 28.46
CA ARG A 6 -2.48 -11.30 28.39
C ARG A 6 -3.80 -11.52 27.69
N ARG A 7 -4.91 -11.33 28.39
CA ARG A 7 -6.21 -11.17 27.75
C ARG A 7 -6.07 -9.96 26.84
N SER A 8 -6.16 -10.15 25.54
CA SER A 8 -6.28 -9.07 24.59
C SER A 8 -7.64 -8.42 24.81
N THR A 9 -7.66 -7.44 25.68
CA THR A 9 -8.69 -6.43 25.70
C THR A 9 -8.16 -5.33 24.79
N PHE A 10 -8.50 -5.38 23.50
CA PHE A 10 -8.60 -4.14 22.78
C PHE A 10 -9.60 -3.31 23.58
N LEU A 11 -9.09 -2.27 24.25
CA LEU A 11 -9.95 -1.26 24.85
C LEU A 11 -10.87 -0.80 23.70
N ASN A 12 -12.12 -0.52 24.04
CA ASN A 12 -13.09 0.05 23.11
C ASN A 12 -12.63 1.50 22.81
N ASP A 13 -11.62 1.60 21.96
CA ASP A 13 -10.98 2.84 21.55
C ASP A 13 -11.17 3.01 20.04
N PRO A 14 -12.11 3.85 19.62
CA PRO A 14 -12.38 4.09 18.21
C PRO A 14 -11.23 4.85 17.51
N GLN A 15 -10.31 5.47 18.26
CA GLN A 15 -9.17 6.22 17.72
C GLN A 15 -7.82 5.50 17.92
N TRP A 16 -7.83 4.21 18.13
CA TRP A 16 -6.64 3.39 18.36
C TRP A 16 -5.51 3.61 17.34
N TYR A 17 -5.83 3.99 16.12
CA TYR A 17 -4.90 4.25 15.02
C TYR A 17 -4.00 5.46 15.29
N LYS A 18 -4.37 6.36 16.19
CA LYS A 18 -3.54 7.51 16.58
C LYS A 18 -2.35 7.10 17.44
N ASP A 19 -2.50 6.03 18.22
CA ASP A 19 -1.46 5.46 19.07
C ASP A 19 -0.85 4.16 18.47
N ALA A 20 -1.14 3.88 17.19
CA ALA A 20 -0.61 2.72 16.53
C ALA A 20 0.88 2.90 16.19
N ILE A 21 1.60 1.78 16.23
CA ILE A 21 2.89 1.59 15.57
C ILE A 21 2.67 0.46 14.57
N ILE A 22 2.66 0.80 13.29
CA ILE A 22 2.28 -0.12 12.22
C ILE A 22 3.53 -0.84 11.71
N TYR A 23 3.43 -2.16 11.57
CA TYR A 23 4.44 -2.99 10.91
C TYR A 23 3.88 -3.57 9.62
N GLN A 24 4.41 -3.12 8.50
CA GLN A 24 4.02 -3.58 7.17
C GLN A 24 4.75 -4.86 6.82
N VAL A 25 4.01 -5.89 6.41
CA VAL A 25 4.57 -7.21 6.12
C VAL A 25 3.97 -7.82 4.86
N HIS A 26 4.82 -8.50 4.09
CA HIS A 26 4.40 -9.28 2.93
C HIS A 26 4.38 -10.76 3.30
N VAL A 27 3.22 -11.42 3.21
CA VAL A 27 3.05 -12.83 3.58
C VAL A 27 4.07 -13.71 2.84
N LYS A 28 4.20 -13.57 1.50
CA LYS A 28 5.11 -14.37 0.68
C LYS A 28 6.58 -14.24 1.04
N SER A 29 6.98 -13.12 1.65
CA SER A 29 8.40 -12.78 1.86
C SER A 29 8.84 -12.87 3.32
N PHE A 30 7.93 -13.12 4.27
CA PHE A 30 8.26 -13.00 5.68
C PHE A 30 8.80 -14.30 6.27
N PHE A 31 8.02 -15.39 6.21
CA PHE A 31 8.45 -16.70 6.71
C PHE A 31 7.72 -17.85 6.00
N ASP A 32 8.48 -18.83 5.57
CA ASP A 32 8.04 -20.04 4.87
C ASP A 32 8.03 -21.22 5.86
N ALA A 33 6.85 -21.68 6.27
CA ALA A 33 6.70 -22.77 7.23
C ALA A 33 6.71 -24.15 6.58
N ASN A 34 6.40 -24.24 5.29
CA ASN A 34 6.30 -25.52 4.56
C ASN A 34 7.53 -25.84 3.70
N ASN A 35 8.50 -24.91 3.61
CA ASN A 35 9.75 -24.99 2.86
C ASN A 35 9.54 -25.12 1.33
N ASP A 36 8.53 -24.48 0.77
CA ASP A 36 8.31 -24.41 -0.67
C ASP A 36 8.98 -23.19 -1.35
N GLY A 37 9.58 -22.32 -0.56
CA GLY A 37 10.25 -21.09 -1.00
C GLY A 37 9.36 -19.85 -0.98
N ILE A 38 8.10 -19.97 -0.54
CA ILE A 38 7.13 -18.89 -0.46
C ILE A 38 6.62 -18.78 0.97
N GLY A 39 6.64 -17.58 1.54
CA GLY A 39 6.08 -17.35 2.87
C GLY A 39 4.56 -17.60 2.90
N ASP A 40 4.06 -17.99 4.05
CA ASP A 40 2.67 -18.39 4.24
C ASP A 40 2.08 -17.89 5.58
N PHE A 41 0.77 -18.01 5.76
CA PHE A 41 0.10 -17.63 7.01
C PHE A 41 0.54 -18.47 8.21
N ALA A 42 0.90 -19.73 8.02
CA ALA A 42 1.41 -20.57 9.10
C ALA A 42 2.74 -20.01 9.62
N GLY A 43 3.66 -19.68 8.70
CA GLY A 43 4.92 -19.06 9.03
C GLY A 43 4.77 -17.68 9.67
N LEU A 44 3.85 -16.87 9.18
CA LEU A 44 3.57 -15.56 9.77
C LEU A 44 3.01 -15.71 11.20
N ILE A 45 2.16 -16.71 11.47
CA ILE A 45 1.66 -17.02 12.82
C ILE A 45 2.81 -17.42 13.75
N ASP A 46 3.74 -18.22 13.29
CA ASP A 46 4.90 -18.66 14.06
C ASP A 46 5.82 -17.49 14.47
N LYS A 47 5.76 -16.38 13.74
CA LYS A 47 6.56 -15.18 14.00
C LYS A 47 5.81 -14.04 14.70
N LEU A 48 4.55 -14.21 15.05
CA LEU A 48 3.77 -13.18 15.73
C LEU A 48 4.36 -12.75 17.09
N ASP A 49 5.00 -13.67 17.83
CA ASP A 49 5.68 -13.32 19.08
C ASP A 49 6.88 -12.41 18.84
N TYR A 50 7.67 -12.68 17.78
CA TYR A 50 8.76 -11.81 17.36
C TYR A 50 8.25 -10.40 17.03
N ILE A 51 7.19 -10.31 16.23
CA ILE A 51 6.60 -9.03 15.81
C ILE A 51 6.08 -8.26 17.03
N ALA A 52 5.39 -8.93 17.96
CA ALA A 52 4.91 -8.31 19.19
C ALA A 52 6.05 -7.84 20.11
N ASP A 53 7.16 -8.58 20.17
CA ASP A 53 8.35 -8.24 20.94
C ASP A 53 9.12 -7.03 20.36
N LEU A 54 8.93 -6.67 19.08
CA LEU A 54 9.43 -5.41 18.51
C LEU A 54 8.75 -4.17 19.13
N GLY A 55 7.61 -4.35 19.78
CA GLY A 55 6.85 -3.25 20.39
C GLY A 55 5.81 -2.62 19.47
N VAL A 56 5.63 -3.13 18.27
CA VAL A 56 4.53 -2.73 17.37
C VAL A 56 3.20 -3.27 17.87
N ASN A 57 2.10 -2.60 17.55
CA ASN A 57 0.76 -3.01 18.01
C ASN A 57 -0.23 -3.19 16.85
N THR A 58 0.22 -2.96 15.62
CA THR A 58 -0.62 -3.07 14.42
C THR A 58 0.17 -3.69 13.28
N LEU A 59 -0.42 -4.66 12.59
CA LEU A 59 0.11 -5.29 11.38
C LEU A 59 -0.62 -4.75 10.16
N TRP A 60 0.10 -4.37 9.13
CA TRP A 60 -0.45 -4.10 7.81
C TRP A 60 0.02 -5.17 6.84
N LEU A 61 -0.90 -6.03 6.38
CA LEU A 61 -0.65 -7.08 5.40
C LEU A 61 -0.77 -6.54 3.98
N LEU A 62 0.26 -6.73 3.18
CA LEU A 62 0.19 -6.56 1.73
C LEU A 62 -0.80 -7.56 1.10
N PRO A 63 -1.28 -7.34 -0.14
CA PRO A 63 -2.30 -8.17 -0.73
C PRO A 63 -1.94 -9.67 -0.72
N PHE A 64 -2.81 -10.47 -0.17
CA PHE A 64 -2.68 -11.94 -0.07
C PHE A 64 -3.81 -12.69 -0.79
N TYR A 65 -4.60 -11.96 -1.55
CA TYR A 65 -5.74 -12.46 -2.31
C TYR A 65 -5.29 -13.27 -3.54
N PRO A 66 -6.12 -14.15 -4.10
CA PRO A 66 -5.85 -14.77 -5.40
C PRO A 66 -5.55 -13.73 -6.47
N SER A 67 -4.38 -13.87 -7.09
CA SER A 67 -3.83 -12.92 -8.05
C SER A 67 -2.86 -13.65 -8.98
N PRO A 68 -2.71 -13.23 -10.26
CA PRO A 68 -1.60 -13.63 -11.11
C PRO A 68 -0.23 -13.14 -10.60
N ARG A 69 -0.23 -12.21 -9.65
CA ARG A 69 0.97 -11.59 -9.04
C ARG A 69 1.89 -10.89 -10.05
N ARG A 70 1.32 -10.34 -11.12
CA ARG A 70 2.06 -9.50 -12.07
C ARG A 70 2.42 -8.13 -11.49
N ASP A 71 1.64 -7.67 -10.50
CA ASP A 71 1.95 -6.53 -9.63
C ASP A 71 1.89 -6.98 -8.15
N ASP A 72 2.54 -8.11 -7.88
CA ASP A 72 2.78 -8.64 -6.55
C ASP A 72 1.54 -8.73 -5.63
N GLY A 73 0.37 -8.93 -6.23
CA GLY A 73 -0.90 -9.10 -5.53
C GLY A 73 -1.86 -7.91 -5.65
N TYR A 74 -1.40 -6.74 -6.11
CA TYR A 74 -2.28 -5.60 -6.38
C TYR A 74 -3.18 -5.81 -7.60
N ASP A 75 -2.85 -6.75 -8.48
CA ASP A 75 -3.69 -7.25 -9.57
C ASP A 75 -4.62 -8.37 -9.05
N ILE A 76 -5.65 -8.00 -8.26
CA ILE A 76 -6.55 -8.92 -7.57
C ILE A 76 -7.49 -9.63 -8.56
N ALA A 77 -7.50 -10.98 -8.54
CA ALA A 77 -8.43 -11.80 -9.32
C ALA A 77 -9.65 -12.30 -8.52
N GLU A 78 -9.59 -12.31 -7.19
CA GLU A 78 -10.69 -12.67 -6.31
C GLU A 78 -10.53 -12.00 -4.94
N TYR A 79 -11.49 -11.14 -4.58
CA TYR A 79 -11.41 -10.36 -3.35
C TYR A 79 -11.68 -11.12 -2.05
N ARG A 80 -12.43 -12.22 -2.12
CA ARG A 80 -12.90 -12.97 -0.93
C ARG A 80 -12.19 -14.31 -0.79
N GLY A 81 -10.93 -14.39 -1.23
CA GLY A 81 -10.10 -15.57 -1.18
C GLY A 81 -8.72 -15.31 -0.58
N VAL A 82 -7.99 -16.38 -0.35
CA VAL A 82 -6.56 -16.37 -0.01
C VAL A 82 -5.80 -17.04 -1.15
N HIS A 83 -4.68 -16.49 -1.57
CA HIS A 83 -3.85 -17.10 -2.60
C HIS A 83 -3.38 -18.48 -2.13
N PRO A 84 -3.49 -19.54 -2.97
CA PRO A 84 -3.16 -20.91 -2.56
C PRO A 84 -1.78 -21.08 -1.96
N ASP A 85 -0.77 -20.34 -2.44
CA ASP A 85 0.59 -20.40 -1.92
C ASP A 85 0.70 -19.86 -0.48
N TYR A 86 -0.25 -19.05 -0.02
CA TYR A 86 -0.22 -18.45 1.33
C TYR A 86 -1.04 -19.23 2.35
N GLY A 87 -1.80 -20.23 1.91
CA GLY A 87 -2.65 -21.06 2.75
C GLY A 87 -4.13 -20.94 2.39
N THR A 88 -4.97 -21.13 3.37
CA THR A 88 -6.43 -21.18 3.23
C THR A 88 -7.12 -20.00 3.93
N MET A 89 -8.40 -19.81 3.68
CA MET A 89 -9.24 -18.86 4.43
C MET A 89 -9.27 -19.15 5.93
N ALA A 90 -9.18 -20.44 6.31
CA ALA A 90 -9.09 -20.83 7.72
C ALA A 90 -7.77 -20.37 8.35
N ASP A 91 -6.66 -20.39 7.61
CA ASP A 91 -5.36 -19.92 8.07
C ASP A 91 -5.35 -18.41 8.24
N ALA A 92 -5.91 -17.65 7.29
CA ALA A 92 -6.05 -16.19 7.42
C ALA A 92 -6.91 -15.82 8.65
N LYS A 93 -8.03 -16.51 8.88
CA LYS A 93 -8.88 -16.32 10.08
C LYS A 93 -8.12 -16.66 11.36
N ARG A 94 -7.35 -17.76 11.36
CA ARG A 94 -6.49 -18.14 12.48
C ARG A 94 -5.44 -17.08 12.76
N PHE A 95 -4.81 -16.56 11.70
CA PHE A 95 -3.82 -15.49 11.82
C PHE A 95 -4.41 -14.25 12.53
N ILE A 96 -5.56 -13.74 12.07
CA ILE A 96 -6.24 -12.60 12.70
C ILE A 96 -6.50 -12.89 14.20
N THR A 97 -7.00 -14.09 14.52
CA THR A 97 -7.26 -14.50 15.90
C THR A 97 -6.00 -14.53 16.74
N GLU A 98 -4.90 -15.07 16.21
CA GLU A 98 -3.62 -15.19 16.91
C GLU A 98 -2.92 -13.82 17.08
N ALA A 99 -3.06 -12.92 16.08
CA ALA A 99 -2.61 -11.54 16.18
C ALA A 99 -3.34 -10.80 17.32
N HIS A 100 -4.66 -10.89 17.36
CA HIS A 100 -5.49 -10.29 18.41
C HIS A 100 -5.14 -10.79 19.81
N LYS A 101 -4.86 -12.09 19.99
CA LYS A 101 -4.42 -12.66 21.28
C LYS A 101 -3.13 -12.02 21.81
N ARG A 102 -2.32 -11.48 20.92
CA ARG A 102 -1.05 -10.80 21.23
C ARG A 102 -1.18 -9.28 21.35
N GLY A 103 -2.40 -8.76 21.20
CA GLY A 103 -2.67 -7.32 21.20
C GLY A 103 -2.27 -6.63 19.90
N LEU A 104 -2.14 -7.37 18.81
CA LEU A 104 -1.84 -6.85 17.48
C LEU A 104 -3.14 -6.67 16.69
N ARG A 105 -3.41 -5.45 16.21
CA ARG A 105 -4.48 -5.18 15.25
C ARG A 105 -4.02 -5.54 13.84
N VAL A 106 -4.96 -5.78 12.94
CA VAL A 106 -4.69 -6.20 11.57
C VAL A 106 -5.34 -5.26 10.58
N ILE A 107 -4.53 -4.67 9.70
CA ILE A 107 -4.95 -3.89 8.53
C ILE A 107 -4.70 -4.75 7.30
N THR A 108 -5.65 -4.78 6.36
CA THR A 108 -5.50 -5.40 5.05
C THR A 108 -5.75 -4.40 3.94
N GLU A 109 -5.46 -4.78 2.71
CA GLU A 109 -5.67 -3.96 1.54
C GLU A 109 -7.13 -3.98 1.08
N LEU A 110 -7.61 -2.83 0.59
CA LEU A 110 -8.83 -2.73 -0.18
C LEU A 110 -8.50 -2.01 -1.49
N VAL A 111 -8.06 -2.76 -2.49
CA VAL A 111 -7.74 -2.25 -3.83
C VAL A 111 -9.04 -2.10 -4.58
N ILE A 112 -9.50 -0.87 -4.77
CA ILE A 112 -10.81 -0.58 -5.36
C ILE A 112 -10.73 0.23 -6.66
N ASN A 113 -9.56 0.76 -7.02
CA ASN A 113 -9.39 1.46 -8.27
C ASN A 113 -9.49 0.53 -9.48
N HIS A 114 -8.91 -0.65 -9.40
CA HIS A 114 -8.77 -1.60 -10.50
C HIS A 114 -8.88 -3.05 -10.02
N THR A 115 -8.94 -3.97 -10.97
CA THR A 115 -8.78 -5.41 -10.71
C THR A 115 -7.72 -5.98 -11.65
N SER A 116 -7.35 -7.26 -11.45
CA SER A 116 -6.65 -8.02 -12.49
C SER A 116 -7.53 -8.15 -13.75
N ASP A 117 -6.92 -8.21 -14.93
CA ASP A 117 -7.59 -8.65 -16.16
C ASP A 117 -8.09 -10.11 -16.07
N GLN A 118 -7.62 -10.86 -15.06
CA GLN A 118 -8.07 -12.21 -14.76
C GLN A 118 -9.29 -12.26 -13.83
N HIS A 119 -9.73 -11.13 -13.29
CA HIS A 119 -10.89 -11.06 -12.42
C HIS A 119 -12.16 -11.49 -13.16
N PRO A 120 -13.06 -12.28 -12.55
CA PRO A 120 -14.32 -12.70 -13.19
C PRO A 120 -15.19 -11.54 -13.68
N TRP A 121 -15.13 -10.39 -13.02
CA TRP A 121 -15.87 -9.19 -13.47
C TRP A 121 -15.34 -8.69 -14.81
N PHE A 122 -14.01 -8.62 -15.00
CA PHE A 122 -13.43 -8.16 -16.26
C PHE A 122 -13.68 -9.18 -17.39
N LYS A 123 -13.48 -10.47 -17.14
CA LYS A 123 -13.78 -11.53 -18.11
C LYS A 123 -15.24 -11.49 -18.57
N ARG A 124 -16.17 -11.25 -17.66
CA ARG A 124 -17.58 -11.06 -17.99
C ARG A 124 -17.83 -9.75 -18.73
N ALA A 125 -17.19 -8.66 -18.32
CA ALA A 125 -17.36 -7.35 -18.95
C ALA A 125 -16.89 -7.36 -20.41
N ARG A 126 -15.70 -7.91 -20.71
CA ARG A 126 -15.16 -7.95 -22.07
C ARG A 126 -16.01 -8.77 -23.02
N ALA A 127 -16.63 -9.87 -22.56
CA ALA A 127 -17.54 -10.70 -23.34
C ALA A 127 -18.96 -10.13 -23.44
N ALA A 128 -19.32 -9.13 -22.64
CA ALA A 128 -20.67 -8.61 -22.55
C ALA A 128 -20.99 -7.63 -23.69
N LYS A 129 -22.29 -7.51 -24.00
CA LYS A 129 -22.78 -6.53 -25.00
C LYS A 129 -22.48 -5.09 -24.52
N ARG A 130 -22.07 -4.21 -25.44
CA ARG A 130 -21.91 -2.76 -25.20
C ARG A 130 -23.15 -2.17 -24.54
N GLY A 131 -22.96 -1.28 -23.56
CA GLY A 131 -24.02 -0.63 -22.80
C GLY A 131 -24.79 -1.54 -21.85
N SER A 132 -24.35 -2.80 -21.66
CA SER A 132 -24.93 -3.69 -20.66
C SER A 132 -24.33 -3.41 -19.28
N LYS A 133 -25.10 -3.70 -18.22
CA LYS A 133 -24.63 -3.56 -16.83
C LYS A 133 -23.34 -4.32 -16.53
N ALA A 134 -23.08 -5.42 -17.21
CA ALA A 134 -21.85 -6.18 -17.05
C ALA A 134 -20.66 -5.51 -17.74
N ARG A 135 -20.86 -4.91 -18.93
CA ARG A 135 -19.86 -4.12 -19.63
C ARG A 135 -19.45 -2.92 -18.79
N ASP A 136 -20.41 -2.23 -18.20
CA ASP A 136 -20.22 -0.98 -17.47
C ASP A 136 -19.55 -1.15 -16.08
N TYR A 137 -19.05 -2.34 -15.74
CA TYR A 137 -18.21 -2.51 -14.56
C TYR A 137 -16.84 -1.86 -14.69
N TYR A 138 -16.37 -1.64 -15.92
CA TYR A 138 -15.08 -1.03 -16.26
C TYR A 138 -15.29 0.15 -17.19
N VAL A 139 -14.25 0.96 -17.33
CA VAL A 139 -14.26 2.16 -18.17
C VAL A 139 -13.84 1.80 -19.60
N TRP A 140 -14.68 2.07 -20.59
CA TRP A 140 -14.48 1.71 -21.99
C TRP A 140 -14.60 2.93 -22.91
N SER A 141 -13.86 2.91 -24.04
CA SER A 141 -13.97 3.90 -25.11
C SER A 141 -13.85 3.23 -26.49
N ASP A 142 -14.41 3.88 -27.52
CA ASP A 142 -14.25 3.45 -28.90
C ASP A 142 -12.92 3.91 -29.51
N ASP A 143 -12.25 4.87 -28.89
CA ASP A 143 -10.92 5.37 -29.22
C ASP A 143 -10.05 5.55 -27.97
N ASP A 144 -8.78 5.83 -28.19
CA ASP A 144 -7.75 6.04 -27.14
C ASP A 144 -7.44 7.53 -26.90
N GLN A 145 -8.30 8.44 -27.38
CA GLN A 145 -8.09 9.89 -27.28
C GLN A 145 -8.81 10.51 -26.09
N LYS A 146 -9.79 9.80 -25.54
CA LYS A 146 -10.53 10.26 -24.37
C LYS A 146 -9.57 10.38 -23.17
N TYR A 147 -9.76 11.40 -22.33
CA TYR A 147 -8.92 11.68 -21.15
C TYR A 147 -7.45 11.98 -21.48
N ASP A 148 -7.17 12.64 -22.61
CA ASP A 148 -5.82 12.93 -23.13
C ASP A 148 -4.94 13.76 -22.17
N GLY A 149 -5.54 14.56 -21.28
CA GLY A 149 -4.85 15.33 -20.25
C GLY A 149 -4.33 14.53 -19.04
N THR A 150 -4.56 13.20 -19.02
CA THR A 150 -4.21 12.36 -17.88
C THR A 150 -2.79 11.84 -17.95
N ARG A 151 -1.97 12.14 -16.93
CA ARG A 151 -0.59 11.66 -16.87
C ARG A 151 -0.52 10.13 -16.74
N ILE A 152 0.54 9.54 -17.28
CA ILE A 152 0.88 8.13 -17.09
C ILE A 152 1.67 8.01 -15.78
N ILE A 153 1.31 7.07 -14.92
CA ILE A 153 1.98 6.85 -13.62
C ILE A 153 3.22 5.98 -13.81
N PHE A 154 3.09 4.84 -14.47
CA PHE A 154 4.20 3.90 -14.69
C PHE A 154 4.93 4.22 -16.00
N LEU A 155 5.69 5.32 -15.99
CA LEU A 155 6.36 5.87 -17.17
C LEU A 155 7.35 4.92 -17.84
N ASP A 156 7.95 4.00 -17.07
CA ASP A 156 8.95 3.07 -17.58
C ASP A 156 8.34 1.90 -18.35
N THR A 157 7.05 1.62 -18.17
CA THR A 157 6.38 0.44 -18.73
C THR A 157 5.20 0.78 -19.64
N GLU A 158 4.38 1.76 -19.28
CA GLU A 158 3.16 2.09 -19.99
C GLU A 158 3.35 3.30 -20.94
N LYS A 159 2.69 3.25 -22.10
CA LYS A 159 2.73 4.31 -23.11
C LYS A 159 1.39 5.04 -23.26
N SER A 160 0.33 4.46 -22.71
CA SER A 160 -1.02 4.97 -22.74
C SER A 160 -1.77 4.48 -21.52
N ASN A 161 -2.78 5.23 -21.08
CA ASN A 161 -3.75 4.74 -20.09
C ASN A 161 -4.89 3.93 -20.74
N TRP A 162 -4.85 3.72 -22.05
CA TRP A 162 -5.81 2.94 -22.82
C TRP A 162 -5.15 1.71 -23.44
N SER A 163 -5.82 0.57 -23.37
CA SER A 163 -5.42 -0.66 -24.03
C SER A 163 -6.57 -1.27 -24.83
N TRP A 164 -6.27 -1.72 -26.07
CA TRP A 164 -7.26 -2.36 -26.93
C TRP A 164 -7.58 -3.78 -26.48
N ASP A 165 -8.87 -4.07 -26.32
CA ASP A 165 -9.36 -5.43 -26.09
C ASP A 165 -10.08 -5.97 -27.34
N ALA A 166 -9.48 -6.97 -27.96
CA ALA A 166 -9.99 -7.54 -29.21
C ALA A 166 -11.32 -8.30 -29.02
N GLU A 167 -11.60 -8.88 -27.86
CA GLU A 167 -12.85 -9.55 -27.56
C GLU A 167 -13.97 -8.54 -27.34
N ALA A 168 -13.69 -7.49 -26.59
CA ALA A 168 -14.63 -6.40 -26.35
C ALA A 168 -14.85 -5.53 -27.60
N GLY A 169 -13.86 -5.44 -28.50
CA GLY A 169 -13.84 -4.51 -29.64
C GLY A 169 -13.87 -3.05 -29.19
N GLN A 170 -13.22 -2.74 -28.09
CA GLN A 170 -13.11 -1.41 -27.49
C GLN A 170 -11.79 -1.28 -26.74
N TYR A 171 -11.39 -0.04 -26.44
CA TYR A 171 -10.34 0.26 -25.48
C TYR A 171 -10.91 0.24 -24.07
N TYR A 172 -10.13 -0.29 -23.11
CA TYR A 172 -10.41 -0.16 -21.68
C TYR A 172 -9.37 0.75 -21.02
N TRP A 173 -9.82 1.47 -20.00
CA TRP A 173 -8.98 2.37 -19.22
C TRP A 173 -8.22 1.60 -18.15
N HIS A 174 -6.96 1.99 -17.92
CA HIS A 174 -6.13 1.54 -16.82
C HIS A 174 -5.22 2.67 -16.38
N ARG A 175 -5.26 3.00 -15.12
CA ARG A 175 -4.42 4.07 -14.57
C ARG A 175 -2.99 3.58 -14.30
N PHE A 176 -2.84 2.29 -14.00
CA PHE A 176 -1.61 1.59 -13.70
C PHE A 176 -1.23 0.68 -14.86
N TYR A 177 -0.86 -0.58 -14.60
CA TYR A 177 -0.51 -1.51 -15.69
C TYR A 177 -1.68 -1.84 -16.60
N SER A 178 -1.39 -2.11 -17.85
CA SER A 178 -2.40 -2.56 -18.83
C SER A 178 -3.14 -3.83 -18.44
N HIS A 179 -2.61 -4.63 -17.53
CA HIS A 179 -3.30 -5.80 -16.97
C HIS A 179 -4.14 -5.50 -15.71
N GLN A 180 -4.30 -4.22 -15.37
CA GLN A 180 -5.08 -3.74 -14.23
C GLN A 180 -6.19 -2.78 -14.69
N PRO A 181 -7.27 -3.29 -15.35
CA PRO A 181 -8.36 -2.45 -15.82
C PRO A 181 -9.08 -1.77 -14.65
N ASP A 182 -9.39 -0.49 -14.83
CA ASP A 182 -10.02 0.35 -13.81
C ASP A 182 -11.52 0.11 -13.72
N LEU A 183 -12.01 0.05 -12.49
CA LEU A 183 -13.43 -0.11 -12.18
C LEU A 183 -14.19 1.20 -12.43
N ASN A 184 -15.41 1.09 -12.93
CA ASN A 184 -16.27 2.23 -13.24
C ASN A 184 -17.20 2.55 -12.04
N PHE A 185 -16.86 3.56 -11.25
CA PHE A 185 -17.68 3.98 -10.11
C PHE A 185 -18.94 4.78 -10.50
N ASP A 186 -19.12 5.15 -11.76
CA ASP A 186 -20.41 5.65 -12.24
C ASP A 186 -21.48 4.55 -12.24
N ASN A 187 -21.04 3.28 -12.23
CA ASN A 187 -21.92 2.15 -12.05
C ASN A 187 -22.13 1.87 -10.54
N PRO A 188 -23.33 2.14 -9.98
CA PRO A 188 -23.59 1.95 -8.54
C PRO A 188 -23.43 0.50 -8.08
N GLN A 189 -23.45 -0.47 -9.00
CA GLN A 189 -23.21 -1.87 -8.64
C GLN A 189 -21.74 -2.10 -8.26
N VAL A 190 -20.80 -1.37 -8.83
CA VAL A 190 -19.37 -1.43 -8.45
C VAL A 190 -19.19 -1.04 -6.98
N LEU A 191 -19.71 0.11 -6.56
CA LEU A 191 -19.64 0.53 -5.16
C LEU A 191 -20.33 -0.49 -4.23
N LYS A 192 -21.46 -1.06 -4.64
CA LYS A 192 -22.15 -2.09 -3.86
C LYS A 192 -21.29 -3.34 -3.64
N GLU A 193 -20.55 -3.78 -4.67
CA GLU A 193 -19.62 -4.92 -4.56
C GLU A 193 -18.45 -4.57 -3.65
N VAL A 194 -17.85 -3.38 -3.80
CA VAL A 194 -16.78 -2.88 -2.94
C VAL A 194 -17.20 -2.88 -1.47
N LEU A 195 -18.37 -2.35 -1.14
CA LEU A 195 -18.92 -2.40 0.21
C LEU A 195 -19.15 -3.84 0.69
N GLY A 196 -19.48 -4.76 -0.22
CA GLY A 196 -19.59 -6.19 0.08
C GLY A 196 -18.25 -6.84 0.42
N VAL A 197 -17.18 -6.45 -0.28
CA VAL A 197 -15.80 -6.89 0.01
C VAL A 197 -15.33 -6.32 1.35
N MET A 198 -15.53 -5.04 1.59
CA MET A 198 -15.22 -4.37 2.86
C MET A 198 -15.84 -5.12 4.05
N ARG A 199 -17.16 -5.34 4.00
CA ARG A 199 -17.87 -6.07 5.07
C ARG A 199 -17.32 -7.47 5.29
N PHE A 200 -17.01 -8.18 4.23
CA PHE A 200 -16.49 -9.56 4.32
C PHE A 200 -15.23 -9.65 5.18
N TRP A 201 -14.28 -8.75 4.98
CA TRP A 201 -13.03 -8.75 5.75
C TRP A 201 -13.19 -8.18 7.15
N LEU A 202 -14.04 -7.17 7.34
CA LEU A 202 -14.35 -6.62 8.66
C LEU A 202 -15.10 -7.62 9.53
N ASP A 203 -16.06 -8.37 8.96
CA ASP A 203 -16.77 -9.46 9.66
C ASP A 203 -15.83 -10.61 10.05
N MET A 204 -14.73 -10.80 9.32
CA MET A 204 -13.70 -11.79 9.67
C MET A 204 -12.82 -11.34 10.84
N GLY A 205 -12.84 -10.05 11.20
CA GLY A 205 -12.12 -9.49 12.33
C GLY A 205 -10.98 -8.54 11.96
N VAL A 206 -10.84 -8.16 10.69
CA VAL A 206 -9.86 -7.13 10.27
C VAL A 206 -10.20 -5.81 10.95
N ASP A 207 -9.18 -5.09 11.46
CA ASP A 207 -9.34 -3.86 12.23
C ASP A 207 -9.29 -2.59 11.39
N GLY A 208 -8.66 -2.66 10.22
CA GLY A 208 -8.55 -1.53 9.31
C GLY A 208 -8.33 -1.97 7.87
N LEU A 209 -8.60 -1.05 6.95
CA LEU A 209 -8.41 -1.25 5.51
C LEU A 209 -7.56 -0.12 4.95
N ARG A 210 -6.50 -0.46 4.26
CA ARG A 210 -5.75 0.51 3.45
C ARG A 210 -6.40 0.59 2.08
N LEU A 211 -6.85 1.76 1.72
CA LEU A 211 -7.46 2.06 0.42
C LEU A 211 -6.36 2.43 -0.57
N ASP A 212 -6.10 1.52 -1.49
CA ASP A 212 -5.10 1.67 -2.54
C ASP A 212 -5.55 2.65 -3.61
N ALA A 213 -4.64 3.55 -4.06
CA ALA A 213 -4.76 4.37 -5.25
C ALA A 213 -6.08 5.18 -5.36
N ILE A 214 -6.61 5.68 -4.26
CA ILE A 214 -7.92 6.33 -4.23
C ILE A 214 -8.04 7.66 -4.97
N PRO A 215 -7.00 8.42 -5.31
CA PRO A 215 -7.15 9.64 -6.11
C PRO A 215 -7.72 9.41 -7.52
N TYR A 216 -7.71 8.18 -8.01
CA TYR A 216 -7.92 7.84 -9.41
C TYR A 216 -9.25 7.13 -9.70
N LEU A 217 -10.19 7.11 -8.75
CA LEU A 217 -11.44 6.32 -8.84
C LEU A 217 -12.43 6.79 -9.91
N ILE A 218 -12.32 8.03 -10.37
CA ILE A 218 -13.28 8.66 -11.29
C ILE A 218 -12.55 9.34 -12.44
N GLU A 219 -13.06 9.15 -13.64
CA GLU A 219 -12.57 9.81 -14.85
C GLU A 219 -13.60 10.81 -15.42
N ARG A 220 -13.11 12.01 -15.80
CA ARG A 220 -13.92 13.05 -16.45
C ARG A 220 -13.12 13.74 -17.55
N ASP A 221 -13.73 13.90 -18.72
CA ASP A 221 -13.11 14.65 -19.83
C ASP A 221 -12.74 16.08 -19.39
N GLY A 222 -11.59 16.54 -19.86
CA GLY A 222 -11.10 17.88 -19.57
C GLY A 222 -10.54 18.08 -18.17
N THR A 223 -10.31 16.99 -17.43
CA THR A 223 -9.65 16.99 -16.12
C THR A 223 -8.36 16.17 -16.17
N ASN A 224 -7.57 16.21 -15.08
CA ASN A 224 -6.42 15.34 -14.90
C ASN A 224 -6.78 13.94 -14.36
N ASN A 225 -8.07 13.69 -14.08
CA ASN A 225 -8.59 12.46 -13.48
C ASN A 225 -7.93 12.10 -12.11
N GLU A 226 -7.69 13.13 -11.31
CA GLU A 226 -7.17 12.99 -9.95
C GLU A 226 -7.95 13.92 -9.00
N ASN A 227 -8.24 13.45 -7.80
CA ASN A 227 -8.88 14.22 -6.73
C ASN A 227 -10.25 14.85 -7.11
N LEU A 228 -11.01 14.18 -7.95
CA LEU A 228 -12.30 14.71 -8.37
C LEU A 228 -13.32 14.69 -7.22
N ALA A 229 -14.27 15.63 -7.22
CA ALA A 229 -15.30 15.72 -6.19
C ALA A 229 -16.10 14.42 -6.03
N GLU A 230 -16.36 13.73 -7.12
CA GLU A 230 -17.08 12.44 -7.11
C GLU A 230 -16.27 11.32 -6.45
N THR A 231 -14.93 11.39 -6.49
CA THR A 231 -14.05 10.48 -5.72
C THR A 231 -14.31 10.61 -4.23
N HIS A 232 -14.38 11.85 -3.72
CA HIS A 232 -14.69 12.13 -2.32
C HIS A 232 -16.10 11.66 -1.94
N GLU A 233 -17.08 11.80 -2.83
CA GLU A 233 -18.44 11.27 -2.62
C GLU A 233 -18.45 9.73 -2.50
N VAL A 234 -17.62 9.02 -3.22
CA VAL A 234 -17.45 7.56 -3.07
C VAL A 234 -16.88 7.23 -1.70
N LEU A 235 -15.82 7.94 -1.28
CA LEU A 235 -15.16 7.71 0.01
C LEU A 235 -16.10 8.00 1.20
N LYS A 236 -16.88 9.07 1.15
CA LYS A 236 -17.92 9.37 2.16
C LYS A 236 -18.94 8.25 2.29
N LYS A 237 -19.36 7.63 1.19
CA LYS A 237 -20.29 6.49 1.23
C LYS A 237 -19.64 5.26 1.85
N ILE A 238 -18.36 4.99 1.57
CA ILE A 238 -17.59 3.89 2.17
C ILE A 238 -17.44 4.14 3.68
N ARG A 239 -17.08 5.37 4.08
CA ARG A 239 -16.93 5.76 5.48
C ARG A 239 -18.25 5.66 6.24
N ALA A 240 -19.34 6.17 5.69
CA ALA A 240 -20.66 6.12 6.33
C ALA A 240 -21.12 4.67 6.57
N GLU A 241 -20.87 3.76 5.63
CA GLU A 241 -21.17 2.32 5.80
C GLU A 241 -20.30 1.69 6.90
N LEU A 242 -19.01 2.08 6.97
CA LEU A 242 -18.10 1.60 8.01
C LEU A 242 -18.55 2.07 9.38
N ASP A 243 -18.77 3.38 9.57
CA ASP A 243 -19.14 3.96 10.87
C ASP A 243 -20.46 3.41 11.40
N ALA A 244 -21.42 3.17 10.50
CA ALA A 244 -22.73 2.63 10.87
C ALA A 244 -22.66 1.19 11.44
N LYS A 245 -21.65 0.39 11.06
CA LYS A 245 -21.59 -1.05 11.38
C LYS A 245 -20.35 -1.46 12.15
N TYR A 246 -19.26 -0.71 12.03
CA TYR A 246 -17.94 -1.06 12.53
C TYR A 246 -17.25 0.17 13.16
N PRO A 247 -17.77 0.72 14.27
CA PRO A 247 -17.34 2.02 14.82
C PRO A 247 -15.90 2.05 15.36
N ASP A 248 -15.25 0.88 15.52
CA ASP A 248 -13.86 0.74 15.97
C ASP A 248 -12.90 0.33 14.83
N ARG A 249 -13.34 0.44 13.59
CA ARG A 249 -12.53 0.13 12.39
C ARG A 249 -12.05 1.41 11.73
N MET A 250 -10.97 1.30 10.95
CA MET A 250 -10.32 2.47 10.33
C MET A 250 -10.09 2.27 8.83
N LEU A 251 -10.05 3.41 8.11
CA LEU A 251 -9.64 3.51 6.72
C LEU A 251 -8.35 4.31 6.63
N LEU A 252 -7.34 3.77 5.95
CA LEU A 252 -6.06 4.41 5.67
C LEU A 252 -5.96 4.72 4.17
N ALA A 253 -5.87 5.99 3.83
CA ALA A 253 -5.79 6.47 2.44
C ALA A 253 -4.37 6.34 1.88
N GLU A 254 -4.24 5.79 0.69
CA GLU A 254 -3.09 6.03 -0.16
C GLU A 254 -3.43 7.12 -1.19
N ALA A 255 -2.98 8.33 -0.90
CA ALA A 255 -3.06 9.48 -1.78
C ALA A 255 -1.67 10.13 -1.86
N ASN A 256 -0.90 9.78 -2.90
CA ASN A 256 0.43 10.35 -3.15
C ASN A 256 0.26 11.74 -3.78
N GLN A 257 -0.05 12.72 -2.93
CA GLN A 257 -0.36 14.10 -3.29
C GLN A 257 0.38 15.07 -2.37
N TRP A 258 0.37 16.37 -2.71
CA TRP A 258 0.82 17.41 -1.79
C TRP A 258 -0.05 17.41 -0.52
N PRO A 259 0.48 17.89 0.65
CA PRO A 259 -0.27 17.81 1.91
C PRO A 259 -1.63 18.49 1.87
N GLU A 260 -1.75 19.59 1.12
CA GLU A 260 -3.00 20.34 0.93
C GLU A 260 -4.07 19.50 0.20
N ASP A 261 -3.66 18.74 -0.83
CA ASP A 261 -4.57 17.86 -1.57
C ASP A 261 -4.87 16.60 -0.77
N THR A 262 -3.86 16.02 -0.09
CA THR A 262 -4.07 14.84 0.76
C THR A 262 -5.01 15.13 1.93
N GLN A 263 -5.01 16.35 2.46
CA GLN A 263 -5.93 16.76 3.52
C GLN A 263 -7.39 16.52 3.16
N LEU A 264 -7.75 16.68 1.90
CA LEU A 264 -9.13 16.50 1.42
C LEU A 264 -9.65 15.07 1.65
N TYR A 265 -8.76 14.06 1.70
CA TYR A 265 -9.12 12.67 1.94
C TYR A 265 -9.47 12.32 3.39
N PHE A 266 -9.28 13.25 4.31
CA PHE A 266 -9.87 13.15 5.65
C PHE A 266 -11.33 13.57 5.66
N GLY A 267 -11.76 14.36 4.67
CA GLY A 267 -13.09 14.95 4.60
C GLY A 267 -13.29 16.02 5.66
N GLY A 268 -14.53 16.29 5.97
CA GLY A 268 -14.94 17.23 7.02
C GLY A 268 -16.43 17.44 6.99
N ASP A 269 -17.11 17.04 8.06
CA ASP A 269 -18.53 17.29 8.24
C ASP A 269 -18.79 18.67 8.89
N ALA A 270 -20.06 19.00 9.08
CA ALA A 270 -20.46 20.27 9.70
C ALA A 270 -20.00 20.42 11.17
N SER A 271 -19.57 19.35 11.83
CA SER A 271 -19.01 19.37 13.19
C SER A 271 -17.49 19.52 13.21
N GLY A 272 -16.82 19.52 12.04
CA GLY A 272 -15.38 19.55 11.92
C GLY A 272 -14.71 18.18 12.09
N GLN A 273 -15.50 17.08 12.08
CA GLN A 273 -14.97 15.72 12.11
C GLN A 273 -14.74 15.21 10.70
N GLY A 274 -13.66 14.44 10.51
CA GLY A 274 -13.40 13.79 9.24
C GLY A 274 -14.44 12.70 8.94
N ASP A 275 -14.97 12.74 7.72
CA ASP A 275 -16.03 11.84 7.22
C ASP A 275 -15.64 11.01 5.99
N GLU A 276 -14.33 10.98 5.68
CA GLU A 276 -13.72 10.11 4.66
C GLU A 276 -12.74 9.13 5.30
N CYS A 277 -11.43 9.21 5.03
CA CYS A 277 -10.47 8.33 5.65
C CYS A 277 -10.06 8.80 7.05
N HIS A 278 -9.79 7.87 7.95
CA HIS A 278 -9.27 8.17 9.29
C HIS A 278 -7.80 8.55 9.26
N MET A 279 -7.07 7.93 8.34
CA MET A 279 -5.64 8.15 8.18
C MET A 279 -5.30 8.37 6.71
N ALA A 280 -4.21 9.08 6.46
CA ALA A 280 -3.59 9.21 5.14
C ALA A 280 -2.07 9.20 5.28
N PHE A 281 -1.36 8.61 4.32
CA PHE A 281 0.10 8.64 4.28
C PHE A 281 0.61 10.05 3.93
N HIS A 282 1.59 10.51 4.69
CA HIS A 282 2.29 11.76 4.42
C HIS A 282 3.46 11.52 3.45
N PHE A 283 3.16 11.30 2.16
CA PHE A 283 4.17 11.01 1.15
C PHE A 283 5.24 12.11 1.01
N PRO A 284 4.92 13.41 1.03
CA PRO A 284 5.94 14.45 0.86
C PRO A 284 7.00 14.50 1.97
N LEU A 285 6.71 14.02 3.17
CA LEU A 285 7.66 14.00 4.29
C LEU A 285 8.76 12.95 4.07
N MET A 286 8.41 11.80 3.50
CA MET A 286 9.33 10.67 3.32
C MET A 286 10.61 11.07 2.56
N PRO A 287 10.59 11.58 1.32
CA PRO A 287 11.81 11.96 0.60
C PRO A 287 12.58 13.09 1.29
N ARG A 288 11.89 13.96 2.03
CA ARG A 288 12.52 15.08 2.73
C ARG A 288 13.30 14.66 3.97
N MET A 289 12.92 13.56 4.61
CA MET A 289 13.76 12.96 5.65
C MET A 289 15.10 12.50 5.09
N TYR A 290 15.11 11.86 3.93
CA TYR A 290 16.34 11.47 3.23
C TYR A 290 17.13 12.68 2.74
N MET A 291 16.46 13.71 2.23
CA MET A 291 17.11 14.94 1.78
C MET A 291 17.79 15.66 2.95
N ALA A 292 17.15 15.71 4.11
CA ALA A 292 17.75 16.29 5.33
C ALA A 292 19.02 15.56 5.75
N ILE A 293 19.05 14.22 5.68
CA ILE A 293 20.26 13.43 5.97
C ILE A 293 21.35 13.70 4.92
N ALA A 294 21.00 13.77 3.63
CA ALA A 294 21.96 13.99 2.55
C ALA A 294 22.58 15.40 2.60
N GLN A 295 21.82 16.40 3.01
CA GLN A 295 22.24 17.79 3.12
C GLN A 295 22.83 18.16 4.48
N GLU A 296 22.71 17.26 5.47
CA GLU A 296 23.02 17.54 6.88
C GLU A 296 22.30 18.81 7.40
N ASP A 297 21.06 19.00 6.92
CA ASP A 297 20.22 20.16 7.23
C ASP A 297 18.78 19.70 7.54
N ARG A 298 18.23 20.25 8.63
CA ARG A 298 16.84 19.98 9.04
C ARG A 298 15.80 20.69 8.16
N PHE A 299 16.22 21.66 7.35
CA PHE A 299 15.30 22.54 6.61
C PHE A 299 14.28 21.77 5.77
N PRO A 300 14.63 20.73 4.98
CA PRO A 300 13.63 19.99 4.18
C PRO A 300 12.46 19.43 5.01
N ILE A 301 12.75 18.93 6.21
CA ILE A 301 11.72 18.40 7.13
C ILE A 301 10.89 19.53 7.71
N THR A 302 11.52 20.55 8.24
CA THR A 302 10.81 21.66 8.90
C THR A 302 9.97 22.46 7.92
N ASP A 303 10.39 22.55 6.67
CA ASP A 303 9.68 23.24 5.61
C ASP A 303 8.39 22.53 5.24
N ILE A 304 8.46 21.23 4.95
CA ILE A 304 7.25 20.45 4.61
C ILE A 304 6.27 20.34 5.77
N LEU A 305 6.75 20.25 7.00
CA LEU A 305 5.88 20.21 8.18
C LEU A 305 5.14 21.54 8.38
N ARG A 306 5.75 22.69 8.00
CA ARG A 306 5.07 23.99 8.02
C ARG A 306 3.99 24.11 6.93
N GLN A 307 4.18 23.42 5.82
CA GLN A 307 3.19 23.36 4.72
C GLN A 307 2.10 22.32 4.97
N THR A 308 2.27 21.44 5.96
CA THR A 308 1.28 20.42 6.31
C THR A 308 0.11 21.08 7.04
N PRO A 309 -1.10 21.02 6.50
CA PRO A 309 -2.27 21.64 7.11
C PRO A 309 -2.72 20.90 8.37
N GLU A 310 -3.51 21.59 9.19
CA GLU A 310 -4.25 20.96 10.30
C GLU A 310 -5.31 20.02 9.73
N ILE A 311 -5.54 18.91 10.42
CA ILE A 311 -6.52 17.88 10.06
C ILE A 311 -7.56 17.71 11.16
N PRO A 312 -8.73 17.12 10.87
CA PRO A 312 -9.76 16.87 11.89
C PRO A 312 -9.21 16.05 13.07
N ASP A 313 -9.71 16.34 14.27
CA ASP A 313 -9.24 15.70 15.52
C ASP A 313 -9.40 14.17 15.54
N ASN A 314 -10.35 13.64 14.79
CA ASN A 314 -10.55 12.19 14.62
C ASN A 314 -9.74 11.61 13.46
N CYS A 315 -8.75 12.33 12.95
CA CYS A 315 -7.88 11.89 11.86
C CYS A 315 -6.41 11.86 12.27
N GLN A 316 -5.56 11.20 11.48
CA GLN A 316 -4.14 11.09 11.73
C GLN A 316 -3.33 10.91 10.46
N TRP A 317 -2.18 11.56 10.37
CA TRP A 317 -1.15 11.27 9.38
C TRP A 317 -0.46 9.95 9.68
N ALA A 318 -0.26 9.10 8.66
CA ALA A 318 0.65 7.96 8.72
C ALA A 318 1.99 8.36 8.11
N ILE A 319 3.09 8.13 8.81
CA ILE A 319 4.44 8.48 8.38
C ILE A 319 5.31 7.23 8.25
N PHE A 320 6.23 7.24 7.31
CA PHE A 320 7.07 6.07 7.01
C PHE A 320 8.39 6.48 6.37
N LEU A 321 9.41 5.64 6.52
CA LEU A 321 10.70 5.80 5.82
C LEU A 321 10.71 5.06 4.49
N ARG A 322 10.27 3.82 4.49
CA ARG A 322 10.17 2.95 3.33
C ARG A 322 8.92 2.09 3.43
N ASN A 323 8.47 1.61 2.27
CA ASN A 323 7.40 0.64 2.11
C ASN A 323 7.77 -0.37 0.99
N HIS A 324 6.80 -1.12 0.50
CA HIS A 324 6.92 -2.11 -0.56
C HIS A 324 7.07 -1.51 -1.97
N ASP A 325 6.88 -0.20 -2.12
CA ASP A 325 7.03 0.53 -3.38
C ASP A 325 8.36 1.29 -3.45
N GLU A 326 8.56 2.04 -4.52
CA GLU A 326 9.67 2.95 -4.63
C GLU A 326 9.61 4.05 -3.57
N LEU A 327 10.76 4.60 -3.21
CA LEU A 327 10.84 5.92 -2.58
C LEU A 327 10.39 6.92 -3.64
N THR A 328 9.10 7.26 -3.64
CA THR A 328 8.54 8.15 -4.65
C THR A 328 9.07 9.56 -4.51
N LEU A 329 9.41 10.18 -5.64
CA LEU A 329 9.87 11.55 -5.74
C LEU A 329 8.89 12.41 -6.57
N GLU A 330 7.63 12.02 -6.59
CA GLU A 330 6.59 12.79 -7.29
C GLU A 330 6.27 14.09 -6.55
N MET A 331 6.24 14.05 -5.22
CA MET A 331 5.89 15.20 -4.37
C MET A 331 7.14 15.95 -3.87
N VAL A 332 8.08 16.14 -4.78
CA VAL A 332 9.25 17.02 -4.63
C VAL A 332 9.38 17.85 -5.91
N THR A 333 10.14 18.94 -5.85
CA THR A 333 10.47 19.73 -7.04
C THR A 333 11.41 18.97 -7.98
N ASP A 334 11.48 19.35 -9.25
CA ASP A 334 12.42 18.73 -10.20
C ASP A 334 13.87 18.82 -9.74
N HIS A 335 14.27 19.96 -9.15
CA HIS A 335 15.59 20.16 -8.60
C HIS A 335 15.88 19.21 -7.40
N GLU A 336 14.92 19.05 -6.50
CA GLU A 336 15.02 18.11 -5.37
C GLU A 336 15.09 16.66 -5.86
N ARG A 337 14.31 16.31 -6.88
CA ARG A 337 14.33 14.98 -7.50
C ARG A 337 15.68 14.67 -8.10
N ASP A 338 16.23 15.57 -8.89
CA ASP A 338 17.55 15.40 -9.50
C ASP A 338 18.65 15.27 -8.44
N TYR A 339 18.58 16.05 -7.37
CA TYR A 339 19.50 15.95 -6.25
C TYR A 339 19.41 14.57 -5.58
N LEU A 340 18.22 14.10 -5.24
CA LEU A 340 18.00 12.81 -4.59
C LEU A 340 18.40 11.63 -5.49
N TRP A 341 18.12 11.70 -6.79
CA TRP A 341 18.57 10.69 -7.75
C TRP A 341 20.10 10.62 -7.84
N ASN A 342 20.76 11.77 -7.86
CA ASN A 342 22.22 11.80 -7.93
C ASN A 342 22.86 11.29 -6.63
N TYR A 343 22.27 11.57 -5.49
CA TYR A 343 22.80 11.16 -4.19
C TYR A 343 22.50 9.69 -3.86
N TYR A 344 21.24 9.24 -4.01
CA TYR A 344 20.78 7.91 -3.57
C TYR A 344 20.66 6.88 -4.67
N ALA A 345 20.63 7.28 -5.92
CA ALA A 345 20.43 6.42 -7.10
C ALA A 345 21.34 6.83 -8.27
N ALA A 346 22.63 7.04 -7.96
CA ALA A 346 23.67 7.27 -8.98
C ALA A 346 23.72 6.10 -9.97
N ASP A 347 23.56 4.86 -9.49
CA ASP A 347 23.28 3.71 -10.34
C ASP A 347 21.81 3.80 -10.83
N ARG A 348 21.64 4.04 -12.13
CA ARG A 348 20.32 4.21 -12.75
C ARG A 348 19.40 2.99 -12.61
N ARG A 349 19.96 1.80 -12.37
CA ARG A 349 19.15 0.60 -12.09
C ARG A 349 18.36 0.68 -10.79
N ALA A 350 18.77 1.56 -9.89
CA ALA A 350 18.02 1.86 -8.67
C ALA A 350 16.84 2.83 -8.90
N ARG A 351 16.74 3.46 -10.09
CA ARG A 351 15.63 4.35 -10.44
C ARG A 351 14.49 3.56 -11.05
N ILE A 352 13.27 3.97 -10.78
CA ILE A 352 12.05 3.47 -11.39
C ILE A 352 11.00 4.58 -11.40
N ASN A 353 10.33 4.79 -12.53
CA ASN A 353 9.37 5.88 -12.71
C ASN A 353 9.96 7.22 -12.23
N LEU A 354 9.29 7.90 -11.30
CA LEU A 354 9.80 9.11 -10.63
C LEU A 354 10.34 8.81 -9.22
N GLY A 355 10.91 7.62 -8.99
CA GLY A 355 11.34 7.20 -7.65
C GLY A 355 12.64 6.41 -7.61
N ILE A 356 12.90 5.83 -6.44
CA ILE A 356 14.09 5.03 -6.14
C ILE A 356 13.67 3.71 -5.51
N ARG A 357 13.97 2.58 -6.17
CA ARG A 357 13.68 1.23 -5.69
C ARG A 357 14.80 0.67 -4.81
N ARG A 358 14.98 1.25 -3.64
CA ARG A 358 15.96 0.84 -2.64
C ARG A 358 15.32 0.73 -1.25
N ARG A 359 15.82 -0.17 -0.41
CA ARG A 359 15.45 -0.27 1.01
C ARG A 359 16.20 0.75 1.87
N LEU A 360 15.77 0.93 3.11
CA LEU A 360 16.35 1.88 4.07
C LEU A 360 17.87 1.71 4.22
N ALA A 361 18.32 0.51 4.57
CA ALA A 361 19.74 0.28 4.86
C ALA A 361 20.65 0.56 3.66
N PRO A 362 20.37 0.09 2.42
CA PRO A 362 21.16 0.45 1.25
C PRO A 362 21.14 1.94 0.90
N LEU A 363 20.03 2.65 1.12
CA LEU A 363 19.95 4.10 0.88
C LEU A 363 20.97 4.88 1.73
N VAL A 364 21.20 4.44 2.95
CA VAL A 364 22.16 5.10 3.87
C VAL A 364 23.48 4.32 4.00
N GLU A 365 23.87 3.57 2.96
CA GLU A 365 25.14 2.86 2.87
C GLU A 365 25.38 1.84 4.01
N ARG A 366 24.29 1.34 4.61
CA ARG A 366 24.29 0.46 5.79
C ARG A 366 24.95 1.11 7.03
N ASP A 367 25.06 2.43 7.05
CA ASP A 367 25.54 3.13 8.25
C ASP A 367 24.48 3.05 9.35
N ARG A 368 24.82 2.28 10.39
CA ARG A 368 23.93 2.03 11.53
C ARG A 368 23.49 3.32 12.21
N ARG A 369 24.36 4.32 12.32
CA ARG A 369 24.03 5.60 12.96
C ARG A 369 22.97 6.37 12.17
N ARG A 370 23.07 6.35 10.84
CA ARG A 370 22.07 6.98 9.96
C ARG A 370 20.74 6.23 9.99
N ILE A 371 20.77 4.87 10.04
CA ILE A 371 19.57 4.04 10.20
C ILE A 371 18.88 4.36 11.54
N GLU A 372 19.63 4.40 12.65
CA GLU A 372 19.10 4.72 13.97
C GLU A 372 18.55 6.14 14.04
N LEU A 373 19.23 7.11 13.42
CA LEU A 373 18.77 8.51 13.35
C LEU A 373 17.44 8.62 12.61
N LEU A 374 17.31 7.99 11.43
CA LEU A 374 16.08 8.02 10.65
C LEU A 374 14.92 7.34 11.39
N ASN A 375 15.15 6.20 12.05
CA ASN A 375 14.13 5.56 12.89
C ASN A 375 13.76 6.42 14.10
N SER A 376 14.72 7.11 14.71
CA SER A 376 14.44 8.05 15.82
C SER A 376 13.58 9.22 15.33
N LEU A 377 13.85 9.76 14.14
CA LEU A 377 13.01 10.78 13.54
C LEU A 377 11.60 10.24 13.27
N LEU A 378 11.48 9.07 12.64
CA LEU A 378 10.17 8.44 12.37
C LEU A 378 9.33 8.27 13.63
N LEU A 379 9.94 7.81 14.73
CA LEU A 379 9.24 7.54 15.99
C LEU A 379 8.99 8.79 16.85
N SER A 380 9.54 9.94 16.45
CA SER A 380 9.43 11.20 17.21
C SER A 380 8.59 12.27 16.52
N MET A 381 8.30 12.11 15.23
CA MET A 381 7.53 13.08 14.47
C MET A 381 6.04 12.95 14.71
N PRO A 382 5.25 14.03 14.51
CA PRO A 382 3.80 13.95 14.55
C PRO A 382 3.27 12.97 13.50
N GLY A 383 2.46 12.03 13.93
CA GLY A 383 1.85 11.02 13.07
C GLY A 383 2.07 9.60 13.59
N THR A 384 1.37 8.66 12.99
CA THR A 384 1.47 7.23 13.28
C THR A 384 2.60 6.62 12.45
N PRO A 385 3.67 6.08 13.09
CA PRO A 385 4.80 5.51 12.37
C PRO A 385 4.46 4.17 11.74
N THR A 386 4.91 3.97 10.51
CA THR A 386 4.84 2.72 9.77
C THR A 386 6.24 2.20 9.47
N LEU A 387 6.53 1.00 9.91
CA LEU A 387 7.80 0.29 9.71
C LEU A 387 7.62 -0.76 8.62
N TYR A 388 8.61 -0.90 7.75
CA TYR A 388 8.59 -1.93 6.71
C TYR A 388 9.39 -3.16 7.16
N TYR A 389 8.84 -4.37 6.96
CA TYR A 389 9.49 -5.61 7.41
C TYR A 389 10.95 -5.71 6.95
N GLY A 390 11.81 -6.12 7.85
CA GLY A 390 13.24 -6.28 7.60
C GLY A 390 14.07 -4.99 7.74
N ASP A 391 13.46 -3.81 7.86
CA ASP A 391 14.21 -2.58 8.10
C ASP A 391 14.81 -2.58 9.52
N GLU A 392 14.15 -3.22 10.49
CA GLU A 392 14.60 -3.40 11.87
C GLU A 392 15.91 -4.22 11.99
N ILE A 393 16.21 -5.03 10.99
CA ILE A 393 17.44 -5.83 10.92
C ILE A 393 18.43 -5.31 9.88
N GLY A 394 18.16 -4.16 9.26
CA GLY A 394 19.02 -3.57 8.22
C GLY A 394 19.03 -4.36 6.91
N MET A 395 17.90 -4.94 6.53
CA MET A 395 17.77 -5.78 5.34
C MET A 395 18.16 -5.01 4.06
N GLY A 396 18.90 -5.70 3.16
CA GLY A 396 19.29 -5.20 1.86
C GLY A 396 18.20 -5.30 0.80
N ASP A 397 18.54 -4.89 -0.41
CA ASP A 397 17.69 -4.99 -1.60
C ASP A 397 18.46 -5.60 -2.80
N ASN A 398 17.74 -5.82 -3.91
CA ASN A 398 18.32 -6.30 -5.15
C ASN A 398 17.84 -5.46 -6.35
N ILE A 399 18.64 -4.46 -6.74
CA ILE A 399 18.32 -3.55 -7.85
C ILE A 399 18.37 -4.20 -9.25
N PHE A 400 18.76 -5.48 -9.34
CA PHE A 400 18.80 -6.22 -10.60
C PHE A 400 17.47 -6.94 -10.91
N LEU A 401 16.57 -7.04 -9.94
CA LEU A 401 15.22 -7.54 -10.17
C LEU A 401 14.37 -6.51 -10.88
N GLY A 402 13.37 -6.99 -11.62
CA GLY A 402 12.43 -6.12 -12.32
C GLY A 402 11.52 -5.35 -11.35
N ASP A 403 10.82 -4.35 -11.87
CA ASP A 403 9.85 -3.56 -11.13
C ASP A 403 10.34 -3.18 -9.70
N ARG A 404 9.50 -3.33 -8.70
CA ARG A 404 9.77 -3.13 -7.27
C ARG A 404 10.14 -4.42 -6.54
N ASP A 405 10.27 -5.54 -7.23
CA ASP A 405 10.58 -6.86 -6.64
C ASP A 405 11.86 -6.84 -5.79
N GLY A 406 12.81 -5.98 -6.17
CA GLY A 406 14.07 -5.85 -5.45
C GLY A 406 13.94 -5.35 -4.00
N VAL A 407 12.86 -4.64 -3.67
CA VAL A 407 12.56 -4.20 -2.29
C VAL A 407 11.55 -5.10 -1.59
N ARG A 408 11.00 -6.11 -2.29
CA ARG A 408 10.01 -7.08 -1.80
C ARG A 408 10.61 -8.47 -1.58
N THR A 409 11.93 -8.56 -1.45
CA THR A 409 12.68 -9.80 -1.33
C THR A 409 12.36 -10.55 -0.03
N PRO A 410 12.55 -11.90 0.01
CA PRO A 410 12.36 -12.68 1.22
C PRO A 410 13.25 -12.23 2.38
N CYS A 411 12.72 -12.27 3.59
CA CYS A 411 13.46 -12.01 4.82
C CYS A 411 14.27 -13.26 5.19
N LEU A 412 15.50 -13.35 4.72
CA LEU A 412 16.36 -14.54 4.83
C LEU A 412 16.64 -15.00 6.27
N LEU A 413 16.44 -14.13 7.27
CA LEU A 413 16.55 -14.53 8.69
C LEU A 413 15.37 -15.39 9.16
N TYR A 414 14.29 -15.40 8.42
CA TYR A 414 13.04 -16.05 8.78
C TYR A 414 12.59 -17.13 7.80
N THR A 415 13.20 -17.17 6.62
CA THR A 415 12.98 -18.25 5.65
C THR A 415 14.08 -19.29 5.78
N SER A 416 13.75 -20.58 5.69
CA SER A 416 14.77 -21.62 5.53
C SER A 416 15.49 -21.37 4.21
N PRO A 417 16.84 -21.33 4.20
CA PRO A 417 17.57 -21.06 2.96
C PRO A 417 17.27 -22.18 1.95
N SER A 418 16.65 -21.80 0.84
CA SER A 418 16.51 -22.69 -0.31
C SER A 418 17.91 -22.98 -0.89
N PRO A 419 18.15 -24.16 -1.46
CA PRO A 419 19.40 -24.42 -2.18
C PRO A 419 19.71 -23.41 -3.30
N ARG A 420 18.68 -22.70 -3.80
CA ARG A 420 18.83 -21.60 -4.78
C ARG A 420 19.36 -20.31 -4.12
N ASP A 421 19.00 -20.04 -2.88
CA ASP A 421 19.44 -18.85 -2.15
C ASP A 421 20.93 -18.96 -1.76
N LEU A 422 21.41 -20.16 -1.50
CA LEU A 422 22.83 -20.43 -1.22
C LEU A 422 23.74 -20.15 -2.43
N SER A 423 23.20 -20.22 -3.66
CA SER A 423 23.96 -19.91 -4.88
C SER A 423 24.11 -18.41 -5.16
N THR A 424 23.21 -17.59 -4.61
CA THR A 424 23.23 -16.12 -4.79
C THR A 424 23.92 -15.39 -3.64
N SER A 425 24.15 -16.05 -2.50
CA SER A 425 24.77 -15.45 -1.31
C SER A 425 26.30 -15.51 -1.28
N ARG A 426 26.95 -16.05 -2.30
CA ARG A 426 28.41 -15.91 -2.43
C ARG A 426 28.74 -14.49 -2.91
N MET A 427 28.79 -13.56 -1.96
CA MET A 427 29.59 -12.36 -2.18
C MET A 427 31.06 -12.79 -2.33
N PRO A 428 31.80 -12.31 -3.35
CA PRO A 428 33.23 -12.44 -3.35
C PRO A 428 33.76 -11.74 -2.10
N SER A 429 34.48 -12.45 -1.26
CA SER A 429 35.31 -11.79 -0.28
C SER A 429 36.31 -10.95 -1.07
N SER A 430 36.12 -9.63 -1.05
CA SER A 430 37.09 -8.69 -1.59
C SER A 430 38.36 -8.82 -0.80
N ALA A 431 39.44 -9.19 -1.51
CA ALA A 431 40.77 -8.84 -1.09
C ALA A 431 40.97 -7.31 -1.07
#